data_ba19c2467c4b9d863eab3ec975dd41c3
#
_entry.id   ba19c2467c4b9d863eab3ec975dd41c3
#
_cell.length_a   1.000
_cell.length_b   1.000
_cell.length_c   1.000
_cell.angle_alpha   90.00
_cell.angle_beta   90.00
_cell.angle_gamma   90.00
#
_symmetry.space_group_name_H-M   'P 1'
#
loop_
_entity.id
_entity.type
_entity.pdbx_description
1 polymer ?
#
loop_
_entity_poly.entity_id
_entity_poly.type
_entity_poly.pdbx_seq_one_letter_code
_entity_poly.pdbx_strand_id
1 'polypeptide(L)'
;KLLYFAITLFVATSCSDGSRGEVIGASGRPIWYSPDPYGMLYIPAGGYTMGQSDQDVPFVQYSRSKTVSIQAFYIDQTEISNNEYRQFVYWVRDSIARRILGEEAPDEFLTVTLDDELEEKDQEDWTLDWRGRLYWDDPDYSPLLAEMFLPESERFYQRKEIDTRKLLFEYY
;
A
#
# COMPACT_ATOMS: atom_id res chain seq x y z
N LYS A 1 -71.75 -15.20 0.21
CA LYS A 1 -70.84 -16.15 0.90
C LYS A 1 -69.54 -16.36 0.11
N LEU A 2 -69.58 -16.49 -1.23
CA LEU A 2 -68.41 -16.68 -2.09
C LEU A 2 -67.50 -15.43 -2.09
N LEU A 3 -68.06 -14.22 -2.02
CA LEU A 3 -67.30 -12.98 -1.96
C LEU A 3 -66.47 -12.85 -0.66
N TYR A 4 -67.02 -13.23 0.47
CA TYR A 4 -66.31 -13.23 1.75
C TYR A 4 -65.16 -14.23 1.78
N PHE A 5 -65.34 -15.39 1.14
CA PHE A 5 -64.28 -16.39 1.02
C PHE A 5 -63.12 -15.93 0.13
N ALA A 6 -63.44 -15.20 -0.95
CA ALA A 6 -62.43 -14.61 -1.82
C ALA A 6 -61.63 -13.51 -1.13
N ILE A 7 -62.28 -12.67 -0.30
CA ILE A 7 -61.59 -11.59 0.46
C ILE A 7 -60.71 -12.19 1.55
N THR A 8 -61.15 -13.22 2.25
CA THR A 8 -60.28 -13.90 3.25
C THR A 8 -59.06 -14.59 2.65
N LEU A 9 -59.19 -15.14 1.45
CA LEU A 9 -58.06 -15.75 0.74
C LEU A 9 -57.03 -14.71 0.31
N PHE A 10 -57.45 -13.49 -0.08
CA PHE A 10 -56.57 -12.40 -0.51
C PHE A 10 -55.79 -11.79 0.68
N VAL A 11 -56.37 -11.76 1.89
CA VAL A 11 -55.69 -11.27 3.09
C VAL A 11 -54.65 -12.25 3.61
N ALA A 12 -54.82 -13.56 3.37
CA ALA A 12 -53.88 -14.59 3.83
C ALA A 12 -52.56 -14.64 3.02
N THR A 13 -52.53 -14.06 1.81
CA THR A 13 -51.32 -14.06 0.98
C THR A 13 -50.43 -12.82 1.20
N SER A 14 -50.86 -11.89 2.05
CA SER A 14 -50.16 -10.61 2.28
C SER A 14 -48.98 -10.66 3.29
N CYS A 15 -48.71 -11.79 3.90
CA CYS A 15 -47.68 -11.89 4.93
C CYS A 15 -46.73 -13.03 4.62
N SER A 16 -45.89 -12.89 3.61
CA SER A 16 -44.80 -13.85 3.42
C SER A 16 -43.50 -13.25 2.86
N ASP A 17 -43.11 -12.11 3.37
CA ASP A 17 -41.70 -11.78 3.28
C ASP A 17 -41.17 -11.63 4.71
N GLY A 18 -40.53 -12.70 5.16
CA GLY A 18 -39.93 -12.80 6.49
C GLY A 18 -38.69 -11.92 6.67
N SER A 19 -38.61 -10.81 5.98
CA SER A 19 -37.58 -9.82 6.29
C SER A 19 -37.99 -9.05 7.54
N ARG A 20 -37.44 -9.45 8.65
CA ARG A 20 -37.67 -8.81 9.98
C ARG A 20 -37.05 -7.42 10.07
N GLY A 21 -36.76 -6.73 8.99
CA GLY A 21 -36.09 -5.45 8.98
C GLY A 21 -34.60 -5.52 9.35
N GLU A 22 -34.04 -6.71 9.35
CA GLU A 22 -32.59 -6.86 9.54
C GLU A 22 -31.87 -6.28 8.31
N VAL A 23 -30.78 -5.58 8.54
CA VAL A 23 -29.89 -5.11 7.47
C VAL A 23 -29.18 -6.34 6.92
N ILE A 24 -29.84 -7.01 5.99
CA ILE A 24 -29.27 -8.13 5.26
C ILE A 24 -28.40 -7.52 4.17
N GLY A 25 -27.12 -7.79 4.18
CA GLY A 25 -26.24 -7.43 3.07
C GLY A 25 -26.78 -8.00 1.75
N ALA A 26 -26.34 -7.46 0.63
CA ALA A 26 -26.83 -7.87 -0.70
C ALA A 26 -26.80 -9.40 -0.83
N SER A 27 -27.99 -9.99 -1.00
CA SER A 27 -28.14 -11.44 -1.20
C SER A 27 -27.48 -11.85 -2.51
N GLY A 28 -26.81 -13.01 -2.50
CA GLY A 28 -26.15 -13.55 -3.69
C GLY A 28 -24.78 -12.96 -4.01
N ARG A 29 -24.19 -12.17 -3.12
CA ARG A 29 -22.83 -11.70 -3.27
C ARG A 29 -21.86 -12.86 -3.09
N PRO A 30 -20.98 -13.18 -4.06
CA PRO A 30 -19.97 -14.20 -3.86
C PRO A 30 -19.06 -13.77 -2.70
N ILE A 31 -18.70 -14.72 -1.86
CA ILE A 31 -17.71 -14.47 -0.81
C ILE A 31 -16.39 -14.19 -1.52
N TRP A 32 -15.89 -12.98 -1.31
CA TRP A 32 -14.60 -12.58 -1.85
C TRP A 32 -13.56 -12.68 -0.74
N TYR A 33 -12.48 -13.36 -1.03
CA TYR A 33 -11.30 -13.42 -0.18
C TYR A 33 -10.21 -12.60 -0.85
N SER A 34 -9.57 -11.72 -0.07
CA SER A 34 -8.37 -11.05 -0.54
C SER A 34 -7.31 -12.12 -0.83
N PRO A 35 -6.66 -12.09 -2.01
CA PRO A 35 -5.54 -12.98 -2.26
C PRO A 35 -4.44 -12.71 -1.24
N ASP A 36 -3.74 -13.75 -0.84
CA ASP A 36 -2.59 -13.61 0.04
C ASP A 36 -1.52 -12.75 -0.64
N PRO A 37 -0.93 -11.77 0.07
CA PRO A 37 0.15 -10.96 -0.48
C PRO A 37 1.31 -11.85 -0.90
N TYR A 38 1.90 -11.52 -2.05
CA TYR A 38 2.99 -12.33 -2.60
C TYR A 38 4.19 -12.38 -1.66
N GLY A 39 4.69 -13.59 -1.39
CA GLY A 39 5.85 -13.81 -0.50
C GLY A 39 5.54 -13.73 0.99
N MET A 40 4.31 -13.45 1.38
CA MET A 40 3.91 -13.37 2.79
C MET A 40 3.21 -14.65 3.28
N LEU A 41 3.37 -14.91 4.57
CA LEU A 41 2.68 -15.97 5.29
C LEU A 41 1.62 -15.39 6.22
N TYR A 42 0.45 -16.00 6.22
CA TYR A 42 -0.62 -15.68 7.14
C TYR A 42 -0.32 -16.24 8.54
N ILE A 43 -0.28 -15.38 9.53
CA ILE A 43 -0.16 -15.75 10.96
C ILE A 43 -1.53 -15.54 11.61
N PRO A 44 -2.18 -16.59 12.11
CA PRO A 44 -3.47 -16.46 12.78
C PRO A 44 -3.34 -15.69 14.09
N ALA A 45 -4.45 -15.10 14.54
CA ALA A 45 -4.51 -14.46 15.84
C ALA A 45 -4.18 -15.45 16.97
N GLY A 46 -3.37 -15.00 17.91
CA GLY A 46 -2.94 -15.84 19.02
C GLY A 46 -2.26 -15.06 20.13
N GLY A 47 -1.90 -15.76 21.19
CA GLY A 47 -1.12 -15.21 22.28
C GLY A 47 0.22 -15.95 22.41
N TYR A 48 1.26 -15.23 22.74
CA TYR A 48 2.56 -15.81 23.06
C TYR A 48 3.16 -15.12 24.29
N THR A 49 4.06 -15.81 24.96
CA THR A 49 4.78 -15.24 26.09
C THR A 49 6.12 -14.71 25.61
N MET A 50 6.28 -13.41 25.74
CA MET A 50 7.52 -12.69 25.43
C MET A 50 8.32 -12.50 26.71
N GLY A 51 9.61 -12.72 26.66
CA GLY A 51 10.52 -12.57 27.78
C GLY A 51 11.50 -13.72 27.87
N GLN A 52 12.14 -13.84 29.03
CA GLN A 52 13.18 -14.81 29.23
C GLN A 52 12.71 -16.25 29.13
N SER A 53 13.59 -17.11 28.64
CA SER A 53 13.52 -18.56 28.73
C SER A 53 14.60 -19.10 29.69
N ASP A 54 14.49 -20.35 30.07
CA ASP A 54 15.49 -21.03 30.91
C ASP A 54 16.89 -21.12 30.28
N GLN A 55 16.99 -20.83 28.99
CA GLN A 55 18.22 -20.93 28.20
C GLN A 55 18.89 -19.59 27.93
N ASP A 56 18.33 -18.50 28.47
CA ASP A 56 18.89 -17.16 28.29
C ASP A 56 20.16 -16.92 29.12
N VAL A 57 20.87 -15.86 28.76
CA VAL A 57 22.10 -15.45 29.46
C VAL A 57 21.85 -15.18 30.94
N PRO A 58 22.78 -15.53 31.83
CA PRO A 58 22.67 -15.23 33.26
C PRO A 58 22.40 -13.73 33.49
N PHE A 59 21.60 -13.43 34.51
CA PHE A 59 21.18 -12.07 34.94
C PHE A 59 20.09 -11.39 34.11
N VAL A 60 19.61 -11.98 33.01
CA VAL A 60 18.42 -11.48 32.30
C VAL A 60 17.11 -11.70 33.13
N GLN A 61 17.19 -12.47 34.21
CA GLN A 61 16.06 -12.85 35.07
C GLN A 61 15.34 -11.65 35.76
N TYR A 62 15.84 -10.45 35.65
CA TYR A 62 15.20 -9.24 36.18
C TYR A 62 14.02 -8.75 35.35
N SER A 63 13.92 -9.12 34.08
CA SER A 63 12.76 -8.78 33.25
C SER A 63 11.71 -9.88 33.34
N ARG A 64 10.48 -9.49 33.69
CA ARG A 64 9.38 -10.44 33.80
C ARG A 64 8.84 -10.83 32.45
N SER A 65 8.55 -12.10 32.27
CA SER A 65 7.83 -12.55 31.09
C SER A 65 6.43 -11.92 31.01
N LYS A 66 6.00 -11.57 29.81
CA LYS A 66 4.69 -10.95 29.54
C LYS A 66 3.98 -11.72 28.43
N THR A 67 2.76 -12.11 28.68
CA THR A 67 1.91 -12.68 27.65
C THR A 67 1.29 -11.55 26.83
N VAL A 68 1.45 -11.63 25.52
CA VAL A 68 0.95 -10.66 24.55
C VAL A 68 0.00 -11.36 23.59
N SER A 69 -1.16 -10.78 23.38
CA SER A 69 -2.11 -11.23 22.35
C SER A 69 -1.93 -10.39 21.09
N ILE A 70 -1.84 -11.04 19.95
CA ILE A 70 -1.63 -10.41 18.64
C ILE A 70 -2.81 -10.77 17.74
N GLN A 71 -3.26 -9.81 16.97
CA GLN A 71 -4.24 -10.03 15.90
C GLN A 71 -3.60 -10.78 14.74
N ALA A 72 -4.42 -11.38 13.89
CA ALA A 72 -3.94 -12.01 12.67
C ALA A 72 -3.26 -10.99 11.75
N PHE A 73 -2.15 -11.38 11.12
CA PHE A 73 -1.38 -10.53 10.24
C PHE A 73 -0.64 -11.36 9.18
N TYR A 74 -0.16 -10.68 8.15
CA TYR A 74 0.77 -11.26 7.19
C TYR A 74 2.19 -10.81 7.50
N ILE A 75 3.15 -11.69 7.31
CA ILE A 75 4.58 -11.41 7.49
C ILE A 75 5.37 -12.09 6.37
N ASP A 76 6.41 -11.43 5.91
CA ASP A 76 7.33 -12.03 4.94
C ASP A 76 7.93 -13.33 5.49
N GLN A 77 8.05 -14.34 4.65
CA GLN A 77 8.62 -15.63 5.03
C GLN A 77 10.10 -15.54 5.37
N THR A 78 10.79 -14.62 4.75
CA THR A 78 12.23 -14.39 4.92
C THR A 78 12.51 -12.93 5.21
N GLU A 79 13.60 -12.65 5.90
CA GLU A 79 14.07 -11.29 6.12
C GLU A 79 14.44 -10.63 4.78
N ILE A 80 14.13 -9.34 4.66
CA ILE A 80 14.50 -8.53 3.48
C ILE A 80 16.03 -8.36 3.48
N SER A 81 16.67 -8.79 2.41
CA SER A 81 18.11 -8.61 2.23
C SER A 81 18.47 -7.15 1.89
N ASN A 82 19.70 -6.75 2.18
CA ASN A 82 20.20 -5.43 1.81
C ASN A 82 20.11 -5.15 0.29
N ASN A 83 20.16 -6.20 -0.53
CA ASN A 83 20.05 -6.05 -1.98
C ASN A 83 18.62 -5.72 -2.40
N GLU A 84 17.62 -6.37 -1.81
CA GLU A 84 16.21 -6.11 -2.07
C GLU A 84 15.83 -4.71 -1.57
N TYR A 85 16.26 -4.34 -0.35
CA TYR A 85 16.04 -3.00 0.17
C TYR A 85 16.67 -1.92 -0.71
N ARG A 86 17.86 -2.17 -1.26
CA ARG A 86 18.52 -1.25 -2.20
C ARG A 86 17.72 -1.06 -3.49
N GLN A 87 17.09 -2.11 -4.01
CA GLN A 87 16.21 -1.98 -5.18
C GLN A 87 15.04 -1.06 -4.89
N PHE A 88 14.42 -1.21 -3.72
CA PHE A 88 13.35 -0.30 -3.29
C PHE A 88 13.83 1.14 -3.19
N VAL A 89 14.97 1.38 -2.54
CA VAL A 89 15.55 2.74 -2.42
C VAL A 89 15.84 3.35 -3.79
N TYR A 90 16.37 2.57 -4.73
CA TYR A 90 16.62 3.05 -6.09
C TYR A 90 15.32 3.35 -6.82
N TRP A 91 14.30 2.53 -6.65
CA TRP A 91 12.99 2.79 -7.22
C TRP A 91 12.37 4.09 -6.68
N VAL A 92 12.42 4.32 -5.36
CA VAL A 92 11.95 5.57 -4.74
C VAL A 92 12.73 6.77 -5.29
N ARG A 93 14.05 6.66 -5.34
CA ARG A 93 14.93 7.70 -5.89
C ARG A 93 14.55 8.06 -7.33
N ASP A 94 14.42 7.06 -8.17
CA ASP A 94 14.13 7.24 -9.59
C ASP A 94 12.69 7.73 -9.82
N SER A 95 11.75 7.36 -8.95
CA SER A 95 10.37 7.87 -9.00
C SER A 95 10.31 9.37 -8.66
N ILE A 96 11.04 9.81 -7.65
CA ILE A 96 11.12 11.23 -7.29
C ILE A 96 11.78 12.02 -8.41
N ALA A 97 12.90 11.52 -8.96
CA ALA A 97 13.58 12.17 -10.06
C ALA A 97 12.68 12.33 -11.30
N ARG A 98 11.93 11.28 -11.66
CA ARG A 98 10.97 11.34 -12.78
C ARG A 98 9.82 12.30 -12.54
N ARG A 99 9.38 12.44 -11.29
CA ARG A 99 8.36 13.44 -10.94
C ARG A 99 8.88 14.85 -11.15
N ILE A 100 10.08 15.15 -10.67
CA ILE A 100 10.73 16.46 -10.84
C ILE A 100 10.92 16.76 -12.33
N LEU A 101 11.43 15.82 -13.11
CA LEU A 101 11.64 16.00 -14.54
C LEU A 101 10.31 16.06 -15.33
N GLY A 102 9.28 15.37 -14.86
CA GLY A 102 7.95 15.38 -15.46
C GLY A 102 7.25 16.75 -15.37
N GLU A 103 7.62 17.60 -14.41
CA GLU A 103 7.12 18.97 -14.34
C GLU A 103 7.63 19.83 -15.53
N GLU A 104 8.85 19.58 -16.01
CA GLU A 104 9.46 20.33 -17.11
C GLU A 104 9.27 19.62 -18.47
N ALA A 105 9.31 18.29 -18.49
CA ALA A 105 9.20 17.47 -19.70
C ALA A 105 8.16 16.35 -19.52
N PRO A 106 6.87 16.67 -19.44
CA PRO A 106 5.83 15.69 -19.17
C PRO A 106 5.76 14.59 -20.24
N ASP A 107 5.96 14.91 -21.49
CA ASP A 107 5.89 13.94 -22.62
C ASP A 107 6.93 12.81 -22.52
N GLU A 108 8.04 13.04 -21.80
CA GLU A 108 9.13 12.07 -21.67
C GLU A 108 9.06 11.24 -20.39
N PHE A 109 8.60 11.83 -19.30
CA PHE A 109 8.67 11.21 -17.97
C PHE A 109 7.31 10.82 -17.39
N LEU A 110 6.22 11.29 -17.99
CA LEU A 110 4.86 11.01 -17.54
C LEU A 110 4.06 10.32 -18.63
N THR A 111 3.24 9.36 -18.24
CA THR A 111 2.29 8.70 -19.12
C THR A 111 0.88 9.05 -18.68
N VAL A 112 0.11 9.64 -19.57
CA VAL A 112 -1.33 9.82 -19.36
C VAL A 112 -2.00 8.46 -19.60
N THR A 113 -2.63 7.90 -18.62
CA THR A 113 -3.50 6.76 -18.81
C THR A 113 -4.76 7.28 -19.48
N LEU A 114 -4.84 7.09 -20.80
CA LEU A 114 -6.04 7.41 -21.57
C LEU A 114 -7.13 6.37 -21.24
N ASP A 115 -7.95 6.65 -20.26
CA ASP A 115 -9.30 6.16 -20.28
C ASP A 115 -10.06 7.03 -21.27
N ASP A 116 -10.53 6.44 -22.37
CA ASP A 116 -11.08 7.09 -23.56
C ASP A 116 -12.33 7.98 -23.33
N GLU A 117 -12.74 8.24 -22.09
CA GLU A 117 -14.02 8.92 -21.80
C GLU A 117 -13.89 10.22 -20.99
N LEU A 118 -12.68 10.68 -20.62
CA LEU A 118 -12.57 11.89 -19.79
C LEU A 118 -11.79 13.00 -20.52
N GLU A 119 -12.54 14.01 -20.94
CA GLU A 119 -12.03 15.31 -21.36
C GLU A 119 -11.40 16.03 -20.15
N GLU A 120 -10.17 16.54 -20.31
CA GLU A 120 -9.40 17.29 -19.29
C GLU A 120 -9.11 16.51 -17.99
N LYS A 121 -7.98 15.79 -17.97
CA LYS A 121 -7.46 15.16 -16.76
C LYS A 121 -6.66 16.17 -15.95
N ASP A 122 -7.03 16.28 -14.68
CA ASP A 122 -6.23 16.97 -13.69
C ASP A 122 -4.84 16.30 -13.57
N GLN A 123 -3.82 17.06 -13.25
CA GLN A 123 -2.41 16.64 -13.16
C GLN A 123 -2.20 15.47 -12.16
N GLU A 124 -3.20 15.16 -11.33
CA GLU A 124 -3.20 14.06 -10.35
C GLU A 124 -3.32 12.67 -11.00
N ASP A 125 -3.84 12.58 -12.24
CA ASP A 125 -4.03 11.30 -12.95
C ASP A 125 -2.81 10.87 -13.78
N TRP A 126 -1.70 11.58 -13.71
CA TRP A 126 -0.50 11.28 -14.46
C TRP A 126 0.33 10.22 -13.76
N THR A 127 0.68 9.17 -14.48
CA THR A 127 1.56 8.10 -14.01
C THR A 127 2.98 8.28 -14.56
N LEU A 128 3.97 7.84 -13.78
CA LEU A 128 5.38 7.93 -14.18
C LEU A 128 5.68 6.97 -15.34
N ASP A 129 6.33 7.47 -16.40
CA ASP A 129 6.83 6.61 -17.47
C ASP A 129 8.18 5.98 -17.09
N TRP A 130 8.18 4.66 -16.97
CA TRP A 130 9.35 3.87 -16.63
C TRP A 130 10.09 3.30 -17.85
N ARG A 131 9.58 3.50 -19.04
CA ARG A 131 10.18 2.97 -20.29
C ARG A 131 11.48 3.71 -20.67
N GLY A 132 11.52 5.02 -20.45
CA GLY A 132 12.69 5.82 -20.69
C GLY A 132 13.80 5.58 -19.66
N ARG A 133 15.05 5.61 -20.08
CA ARG A 133 16.19 5.54 -19.18
C ARG A 133 16.45 6.91 -18.54
N LEU A 134 16.64 6.93 -17.23
CA LEU A 134 16.99 8.14 -16.50
C LEU A 134 18.52 8.36 -16.56
N TYR A 135 18.96 9.49 -17.09
CA TYR A 135 20.36 9.89 -17.13
C TYR A 135 20.61 11.00 -16.12
N TRP A 136 21.35 10.68 -15.06
CA TRP A 136 21.61 11.60 -13.96
C TRP A 136 22.62 12.71 -14.27
N ASP A 137 23.47 12.48 -15.29
CA ASP A 137 24.53 13.40 -15.68
C ASP A 137 24.20 14.15 -16.99
N ASP A 138 22.94 14.08 -17.44
CA ASP A 138 22.49 14.82 -18.60
C ASP A 138 22.56 16.33 -18.32
N PRO A 139 23.20 17.12 -19.20
CA PRO A 139 23.32 18.56 -18.99
C PRO A 139 21.98 19.29 -18.88
N ASP A 140 20.95 18.80 -19.55
CA ASP A 140 19.62 19.43 -19.56
C ASP A 140 18.86 19.12 -18.26
N TYR A 141 19.02 17.93 -17.69
CA TYR A 141 18.31 17.46 -16.49
C TYR A 141 19.09 17.59 -15.18
N SER A 142 20.42 17.59 -15.26
CA SER A 142 21.28 17.65 -14.06
C SER A 142 21.03 18.89 -13.17
N PRO A 143 20.73 20.08 -13.70
CA PRO A 143 20.39 21.24 -12.87
C PRO A 143 19.07 21.06 -12.11
N LEU A 144 18.05 20.45 -12.72
CA LEU A 144 16.76 20.17 -12.10
C LEU A 144 16.89 19.14 -10.98
N LEU A 145 17.69 18.10 -11.22
CA LEU A 145 17.97 17.06 -10.24
C LEU A 145 18.94 17.51 -9.13
N ALA A 146 19.55 18.70 -9.24
CA ALA A 146 20.52 19.20 -8.27
C ALA A 146 19.94 19.29 -6.86
N GLU A 147 18.65 19.58 -6.74
CA GLU A 147 17.98 19.67 -5.46
C GLU A 147 17.91 18.35 -4.69
N MET A 148 17.97 17.20 -5.39
CA MET A 148 17.98 15.87 -4.75
C MET A 148 19.31 15.54 -4.07
N PHE A 149 20.35 16.34 -4.27
CA PHE A 149 21.67 16.09 -3.73
C PHE A 149 21.96 16.99 -2.53
N LEU A 150 22.89 16.52 -1.69
CA LEU A 150 23.38 17.30 -0.57
C LEU A 150 24.00 18.63 -1.05
N PRO A 151 23.74 19.73 -0.36
CA PRO A 151 24.43 21.00 -0.63
C PRO A 151 25.93 20.85 -0.45
N GLU A 152 26.72 21.63 -1.15
CA GLU A 152 28.19 21.52 -1.15
C GLU A 152 28.80 21.59 0.25
N SER A 153 28.20 22.37 1.14
CA SER A 153 28.64 22.51 2.54
C SER A 153 28.49 21.24 3.38
N GLU A 154 27.61 20.31 2.98
CA GLU A 154 27.34 19.07 3.73
C GLU A 154 27.99 17.84 3.08
N ARG A 155 28.63 18.00 1.91
CA ARG A 155 29.23 16.89 1.17
C ARG A 155 30.52 16.40 1.82
N PHE A 156 30.59 15.08 2.01
CA PHE A 156 31.84 14.44 2.45
C PHE A 156 32.80 14.28 1.26
N TYR A 157 34.01 14.81 1.38
CA TYR A 157 35.01 14.83 0.31
C TYR A 157 34.48 15.35 -1.04
N GLN A 158 33.58 16.32 -1.03
CA GLN A 158 32.94 16.92 -2.21
C GLN A 158 32.22 15.92 -3.13
N ARG A 159 31.90 14.74 -2.62
CA ARG A 159 31.14 13.75 -3.39
C ARG A 159 29.70 14.23 -3.57
N LYS A 160 29.19 14.08 -4.80
CA LYS A 160 27.79 14.34 -5.11
C LYS A 160 26.98 13.15 -4.57
N GLU A 161 26.41 13.30 -3.39
CA GLU A 161 25.62 12.26 -2.72
C GLU A 161 24.15 12.73 -2.61
N ILE A 162 23.23 11.77 -2.75
CA ILE A 162 21.80 12.08 -2.64
C ILE A 162 21.46 12.41 -1.19
N ASP A 163 20.67 13.43 -0.99
CA ASP A 163 20.11 13.78 0.31
C ASP A 163 19.00 12.79 0.69
N THR A 164 19.32 11.86 1.58
CA THR A 164 18.37 10.84 2.03
C THR A 164 17.14 11.43 2.73
N ARG A 165 17.21 12.66 3.23
CA ARG A 165 16.07 13.36 3.85
C ARG A 165 14.97 13.67 2.82
N LYS A 166 15.31 13.69 1.52
CA LYS A 166 14.37 13.95 0.42
C LYS A 166 13.78 12.69 -0.19
N LEU A 167 14.32 11.52 0.17
CA LEU A 167 13.77 10.24 -0.27
C LEU A 167 12.60 9.83 0.62
N LEU A 168 11.47 10.52 0.45
CA LEU A 168 10.24 10.22 1.16
C LEU A 168 9.35 9.35 0.27
N PHE A 169 8.95 8.21 0.82
CA PHE A 169 7.94 7.35 0.21
C PHE A 169 6.66 7.46 1.02
N GLU A 170 5.62 7.99 0.38
CA GLU A 170 4.30 8.10 0.96
C GLU A 170 3.40 7.03 0.34
N TYR A 171 2.70 6.29 1.19
CA TYR A 171 1.76 5.25 0.82
C TYR A 171 0.38 5.62 1.36
N TYR A 172 -0.60 5.67 0.46
CA TYR A 172 -2.01 5.94 0.76
C TYR A 172 -2.87 4.72 0.52
#